data_39bb383fafd6137f2b41ad25cd1dfde7
#
_entry.id   39bb383fafd6137f2b41ad25cd1dfde7
#
_cell.length_a   1.000
_cell.length_b   1.000
_cell.length_c   1.000
_cell.angle_alpha   90.00
_cell.angle_beta   90.00
_cell.angle_gamma   90.00
#
_symmetry.space_group_name_H-M   'P 1'
#
loop_
_entity.id
_entity.type
_entity.pdbx_description
1 polymer ?
#
loop_
_entity_poly.entity_id
_entity_poly.type
_entity_poly.pdbx_seq_one_letter_code
_entity_poly.pdbx_strand_id
1 'polypeptide(L)'
;MKKILLLILLVSIFLAACGGETPAEKVTDPQQPITVGVGKEFTIILEANPTTGYHWEIMGELDQNVVKFVKNDYTSTSDPNLVGGGGLDIWTFKSVNAGETRVTLGYYPPSNDPVDPQQTTTFTVIVK
;
A
#
# COMPACT_ATOMS: atom_id res chain seq x y z
N MET A 1 9.66 -69.57 -14.20
CA MET A 1 8.95 -68.55 -14.92
C MET A 1 8.34 -67.54 -13.93
N LYS A 2 9.05 -66.53 -13.60
CA LYS A 2 8.60 -65.53 -12.61
C LYS A 2 8.26 -64.26 -13.36
N LYS A 3 7.00 -63.93 -13.44
CA LYS A 3 6.51 -62.66 -13.96
C LYS A 3 6.74 -61.59 -12.92
N ILE A 4 7.72 -60.77 -13.16
CA ILE A 4 7.96 -59.59 -12.33
C ILE A 4 6.97 -58.54 -12.77
N LEU A 5 5.96 -58.32 -11.95
CA LEU A 5 4.99 -57.24 -12.12
C LEU A 5 5.65 -55.95 -11.63
N LEU A 6 6.12 -55.15 -12.58
CA LEU A 6 6.69 -53.84 -12.28
C LEU A 6 5.55 -52.88 -11.97
N LEU A 7 5.28 -52.70 -10.69
CA LEU A 7 4.30 -51.70 -10.21
C LEU A 7 4.95 -50.34 -10.31
N ILE A 8 4.66 -49.62 -11.40
CA ILE A 8 5.05 -48.21 -11.53
C ILE A 8 4.14 -47.41 -10.63
N LEU A 9 4.65 -47.07 -9.45
CA LEU A 9 4.03 -46.15 -8.53
C LEU A 9 4.20 -44.74 -9.10
N LEU A 10 3.16 -44.26 -9.76
CA LEU A 10 3.09 -42.88 -10.24
C LEU A 10 2.90 -41.99 -9.03
N VAL A 11 3.99 -41.50 -8.48
CA VAL A 11 3.94 -40.45 -7.44
C VAL A 11 3.56 -39.17 -8.11
N SER A 12 2.27 -38.85 -8.09
CA SER A 12 1.74 -37.53 -8.44
C SER A 12 2.20 -36.58 -7.37
N ILE A 13 3.27 -35.86 -7.66
CA ILE A 13 3.69 -34.70 -6.86
C ILE A 13 2.66 -33.59 -7.12
N PHE A 14 1.67 -33.50 -6.26
CA PHE A 14 0.86 -32.30 -6.15
C PHE A 14 1.77 -31.18 -5.63
N LEU A 15 2.29 -30.36 -6.55
CA LEU A 15 2.77 -29.04 -6.17
C LEU A 15 1.53 -28.26 -5.74
N ALA A 16 1.25 -28.29 -4.45
CA ALA A 16 0.40 -27.28 -3.85
C ALA A 16 1.13 -25.93 -4.03
N ALA A 17 0.79 -25.23 -5.10
CA ALA A 17 1.09 -23.83 -5.21
C ALA A 17 0.30 -23.14 -4.08
N CYS A 18 0.92 -22.99 -2.92
CA CYS A 18 0.48 -22.05 -1.92
C CYS A 18 0.58 -20.67 -2.56
N GLY A 19 -0.52 -20.22 -3.15
CA GLY A 19 -0.75 -18.83 -3.48
C GLY A 19 -0.89 -18.08 -2.16
N GLY A 20 0.21 -17.91 -1.42
CA GLY A 20 0.28 -16.99 -0.31
C GLY A 20 0.15 -15.60 -0.89
N GLU A 21 -0.93 -14.90 -0.57
CA GLU A 21 -1.01 -13.46 -0.78
C GLU A 21 0.17 -12.85 -0.06
N THR A 22 1.11 -12.31 -0.82
CA THR A 22 2.22 -11.56 -0.24
C THR A 22 1.59 -10.36 0.45
N PRO A 23 1.80 -10.15 1.75
CA PRO A 23 1.25 -8.98 2.43
C PRO A 23 1.61 -7.72 1.65
N ALA A 24 0.65 -6.81 1.51
CA ALA A 24 0.90 -5.54 0.86
C ALA A 24 2.09 -4.84 1.53
N GLU A 25 3.03 -4.36 0.72
CA GLU A 25 4.20 -3.65 1.24
C GLU A 25 3.73 -2.39 1.98
N LYS A 26 4.18 -2.22 3.22
CA LYS A 26 3.86 -1.09 4.08
C LYS A 26 5.04 -0.15 4.15
N VAL A 27 4.85 1.09 3.74
CA VAL A 27 5.91 2.10 3.69
C VAL A 27 5.55 3.32 4.52
N THR A 28 6.48 3.73 5.35
CA THR A 28 6.37 4.93 6.20
C THR A 28 7.46 5.95 5.90
N ASP A 29 8.55 5.53 5.27
CA ASP A 29 9.71 6.38 5.00
C ASP A 29 9.71 6.84 3.53
N PRO A 30 9.49 8.14 3.26
CA PRO A 30 9.49 8.66 1.90
C PRO A 30 10.88 8.67 1.24
N GLN A 31 11.94 8.47 2.00
CA GLN A 31 13.30 8.43 1.47
C GLN A 31 13.65 7.07 0.85
N GLN A 32 12.87 6.05 1.14
CA GLN A 32 13.03 4.72 0.57
C GLN A 32 12.08 4.55 -0.63
N PRO A 33 12.59 4.21 -1.82
CA PRO A 33 11.73 3.89 -2.95
C PRO A 33 10.88 2.66 -2.66
N ILE A 34 9.61 2.75 -3.01
CA ILE A 34 8.68 1.62 -2.94
C ILE A 34 8.87 0.78 -4.19
N THR A 35 9.37 -0.44 -4.05
CA THR A 35 9.49 -1.37 -5.17
C THR A 35 8.41 -2.43 -5.06
N VAL A 36 7.57 -2.53 -6.08
CA VAL A 36 6.39 -3.41 -6.07
C VAL A 36 6.23 -4.12 -7.41
N GLY A 37 5.76 -5.37 -7.40
CA GLY A 37 5.42 -6.12 -8.62
C GLY A 37 4.17 -5.59 -9.29
N VAL A 38 4.03 -5.80 -10.60
CA VAL A 38 2.81 -5.47 -11.37
C VAL A 38 1.58 -6.17 -10.78
N GLY A 39 0.48 -5.46 -10.63
CA GLY A 39 -0.79 -5.97 -10.13
C GLY A 39 -0.83 -6.16 -8.60
N LYS A 40 0.19 -5.72 -7.87
CA LYS A 40 0.27 -5.82 -6.41
C LYS A 40 -0.19 -4.54 -5.74
N GLU A 41 -0.71 -4.67 -4.53
CA GLU A 41 -1.05 -3.55 -3.67
C GLU A 41 0.12 -3.18 -2.77
N PHE A 42 0.22 -1.90 -2.44
CA PHE A 42 1.11 -1.37 -1.43
C PHE A 42 0.39 -0.28 -0.62
N THR A 43 0.87 -0.01 0.58
CA THR A 43 0.30 1.01 1.46
C THR A 43 1.35 2.04 1.87
N ILE A 44 0.95 3.30 1.81
CA ILE A 44 1.67 4.42 2.41
C ILE A 44 0.98 4.73 3.74
N ILE A 45 1.75 4.79 4.81
CA ILE A 45 1.24 5.03 6.16
C ILE A 45 1.81 6.35 6.67
N LEU A 46 0.93 7.26 7.06
CA LEU A 46 1.27 8.59 7.55
C LEU A 46 0.65 8.82 8.93
N GLU A 47 1.35 9.53 9.79
CA GLU A 47 0.75 10.02 11.03
C GLU A 47 -0.33 11.05 10.72
N ALA A 48 -1.45 10.96 11.41
CA ALA A 48 -2.57 11.87 11.25
C ALA A 48 -3.29 12.10 12.57
N ASN A 49 -3.90 13.27 12.70
CA ASN A 49 -4.77 13.60 13.81
C ASN A 49 -6.04 14.29 13.30
N PRO A 50 -7.07 13.53 12.90
CA PRO A 50 -8.29 14.08 12.35
C PRO A 50 -9.10 14.92 13.35
N THR A 51 -8.84 14.82 14.65
CA THR A 51 -9.52 15.64 15.66
C THR A 51 -9.16 17.13 15.55
N THR A 52 -8.04 17.45 14.89
CA THR A 52 -7.61 18.83 14.62
C THR A 52 -8.27 19.41 13.37
N GLY A 53 -8.97 18.60 12.58
CA GLY A 53 -9.49 18.96 11.26
C GLY A 53 -8.47 18.88 10.14
N TYR A 54 -7.19 18.67 10.44
CA TYR A 54 -6.16 18.44 9.43
C TYR A 54 -6.35 17.07 8.79
N HIS A 55 -6.03 16.98 7.50
CA HIS A 55 -6.17 15.74 6.73
C HIS A 55 -5.15 15.67 5.60
N TRP A 56 -4.84 14.44 5.19
CA TRP A 56 -4.00 14.19 4.03
C TRP A 56 -4.84 14.13 2.75
N GLU A 57 -4.29 14.62 1.66
CA GLU A 57 -4.86 14.52 0.31
C GLU A 57 -3.77 14.17 -0.70
N ILE A 58 -4.13 13.45 -1.76
CA ILE A 58 -3.25 13.24 -2.90
C ILE A 58 -3.10 14.57 -3.64
N MET A 59 -1.86 15.02 -3.82
CA MET A 59 -1.55 16.22 -4.57
C MET A 59 -1.27 15.91 -6.03
N GLY A 60 -1.88 16.70 -6.92
CA GLY A 60 -1.73 16.54 -8.35
C GLY A 60 -2.40 15.27 -8.89
N GLU A 61 -1.99 14.86 -10.07
CA GLU A 61 -2.53 13.69 -10.74
C GLU A 61 -1.60 12.49 -10.56
N LEU A 62 -2.19 11.33 -10.27
CA LEU A 62 -1.48 10.06 -10.30
C LEU A 62 -1.28 9.62 -11.74
N ASP A 63 -0.11 9.07 -12.04
CA ASP A 63 0.07 8.31 -13.28
C ASP A 63 -0.68 6.98 -13.19
N GLN A 64 -1.94 7.01 -13.62
CA GLN A 64 -2.84 5.86 -13.55
C GLN A 64 -2.43 4.69 -14.45
N ASN A 65 -1.46 4.89 -15.35
CA ASN A 65 -0.86 3.80 -16.12
C ASN A 65 0.12 2.99 -15.28
N VAL A 66 0.67 3.57 -14.22
CA VAL A 66 1.65 2.93 -13.33
C VAL A 66 1.03 2.53 -12.01
N VAL A 67 0.30 3.45 -11.35
CA VAL A 67 -0.37 3.18 -10.06
C VAL A 67 -1.78 3.77 -10.03
N LYS A 68 -2.67 3.10 -9.30
CA LYS A 68 -4.03 3.57 -9.03
C LYS A 68 -4.28 3.65 -7.54
N PHE A 69 -5.01 4.67 -7.12
CA PHE A 69 -5.55 4.75 -5.77
C PHE A 69 -6.66 3.71 -5.58
N VAL A 70 -6.65 3.01 -4.45
CA VAL A 70 -7.65 1.99 -4.08
C VAL A 70 -8.54 2.50 -2.96
N LYS A 71 -7.96 2.87 -1.81
CA LYS A 71 -8.70 3.33 -0.63
C LYS A 71 -7.81 4.07 0.35
N ASN A 72 -8.47 4.81 1.25
CA ASN A 72 -7.87 5.40 2.42
C ASN A 72 -8.60 4.90 3.67
N ASP A 73 -7.85 4.44 4.65
CA ASP A 73 -8.34 3.99 5.95
C ASP A 73 -7.63 4.77 7.07
N TYR A 74 -8.26 4.85 8.22
CA TYR A 74 -7.67 5.45 9.42
C TYR A 74 -7.70 4.48 10.58
N THR A 75 -6.61 4.45 11.36
CA THR A 75 -6.52 3.67 12.61
C THR A 75 -6.02 4.56 13.74
N SER A 76 -6.81 4.66 14.80
CA SER A 76 -6.36 5.36 16.02
C SER A 76 -5.26 4.54 16.71
N THR A 77 -4.19 5.23 17.11
CA THR A 77 -3.11 4.66 17.95
C THR A 77 -3.24 5.09 19.41
N SER A 78 -4.23 5.93 19.72
CA SER A 78 -4.45 6.47 21.04
C SER A 78 -5.31 5.54 21.90
N ASP A 79 -5.17 5.68 23.23
CA ASP A 79 -6.08 5.05 24.17
C ASP A 79 -7.52 5.50 23.85
N PRO A 80 -8.50 4.57 23.76
CA PRO A 80 -9.91 4.89 23.50
C PRO A 80 -10.51 5.90 24.48
N ASN A 81 -9.91 6.04 25.66
CA ASN A 81 -10.37 6.97 26.69
C ASN A 81 -9.76 8.38 26.57
N LEU A 82 -8.80 8.57 25.65
CA LEU A 82 -8.20 9.88 25.39
C LEU A 82 -8.92 10.59 24.25
N VAL A 83 -9.37 11.82 24.54
CA VAL A 83 -9.94 12.70 23.51
C VAL A 83 -8.80 13.44 22.81
N GLY A 84 -8.82 13.50 21.47
CA GLY A 84 -7.85 14.24 20.68
C GLY A 84 -6.58 13.49 20.38
N GLY A 85 -6.55 12.18 20.54
CA GLY A 85 -5.42 11.33 20.16
C GLY A 85 -5.23 11.22 18.65
N GLY A 86 -3.97 11.07 18.22
CA GLY A 86 -3.60 10.81 16.83
C GLY A 86 -3.78 9.36 16.41
N GLY A 87 -3.41 9.09 15.17
CA GLY A 87 -3.43 7.77 14.59
C GLY A 87 -2.64 7.69 13.29
N LEU A 88 -2.97 6.70 12.50
CA LEU A 88 -2.34 6.41 11.23
C LEU A 88 -3.36 6.51 10.11
N ASP A 89 -3.01 7.27 9.10
CA ASP A 89 -3.73 7.37 7.83
C ASP A 89 -3.09 6.40 6.84
N ILE A 90 -3.87 5.47 6.31
CA ILE A 90 -3.41 4.33 5.54
C ILE A 90 -3.92 4.46 4.11
N TRP A 91 -3.02 4.77 3.19
CA TRP A 91 -3.31 4.97 1.78
C TRP A 91 -2.94 3.73 0.99
N THR A 92 -3.91 3.03 0.43
CA THR A 92 -3.70 1.83 -0.37
C THR A 92 -3.74 2.16 -1.86
N PHE A 93 -2.71 1.71 -2.54
CA PHE A 93 -2.55 1.84 -4.00
C PHE A 93 -2.34 0.47 -4.63
N LYS A 94 -2.61 0.38 -5.91
CA LYS A 94 -2.34 -0.81 -6.73
C LYS A 94 -1.45 -0.46 -7.91
N SER A 95 -0.39 -1.23 -8.11
CA SER A 95 0.44 -1.14 -9.30
C SER A 95 -0.29 -1.71 -10.52
N VAL A 96 -0.14 -1.07 -11.66
CA VAL A 96 -0.85 -1.41 -12.91
C VAL A 96 0.12 -1.95 -13.95
N ASN A 97 1.13 -1.16 -14.31
CA ASN A 97 2.16 -1.53 -15.26
C ASN A 97 3.54 -1.19 -14.71
N ALA A 98 4.56 -1.86 -15.26
CA ALA A 98 5.95 -1.53 -14.97
C ALA A 98 6.27 -0.07 -15.33
N GLY A 99 7.02 0.59 -14.48
CA GLY A 99 7.42 1.98 -14.64
C GLY A 99 7.78 2.61 -13.31
N GLU A 100 8.12 3.89 -13.36
CA GLU A 100 8.42 4.70 -12.19
C GLU A 100 7.48 5.90 -12.14
N THR A 101 6.94 6.18 -10.97
CA THR A 101 6.09 7.34 -10.73
C THR A 101 6.29 7.88 -9.32
N ARG A 102 5.63 8.99 -9.01
CA ARG A 102 5.63 9.60 -7.68
C ARG A 102 4.22 9.74 -7.16
N VAL A 103 4.06 9.46 -5.87
CA VAL A 103 2.84 9.72 -5.12
C VAL A 103 3.14 10.83 -4.13
N THR A 104 2.51 11.97 -4.29
CA THR A 104 2.67 13.12 -3.40
C THR A 104 1.41 13.32 -2.59
N LEU A 105 1.58 13.45 -1.28
CA LEU A 105 0.50 13.71 -0.33
C LEU A 105 0.78 15.03 0.40
N GLY A 106 -0.25 15.84 0.53
CA GLY A 106 -0.23 17.09 1.28
C GLY A 106 -1.09 17.02 2.53
N TYR A 107 -0.60 17.59 3.62
CA TYR A 107 -1.33 17.69 4.89
C TYR A 107 -1.95 19.07 5.00
N TYR A 108 -3.26 19.13 4.88
CA TYR A 108 -4.02 20.38 4.78
C TYR A 108 -4.68 20.76 6.09
N PRO A 109 -4.66 22.05 6.47
CA PRO A 109 -5.46 22.56 7.56
C PRO A 109 -6.95 22.54 7.23
N PRO A 110 -7.83 22.57 8.25
CA PRO A 110 -9.26 22.74 8.01
C PRO A 110 -9.51 24.15 7.41
N SER A 111 -10.08 24.18 6.21
CA SER A 111 -10.42 25.43 5.53
C SER A 111 -11.55 25.19 4.53
N ASN A 112 -12.41 26.20 4.35
CA ASN A 112 -13.40 26.23 3.29
C ASN A 112 -12.86 26.89 2.01
N ASP A 113 -11.73 27.58 2.11
CA ASP A 113 -11.05 28.23 1.00
C ASP A 113 -9.84 27.41 0.55
N PRO A 114 -9.41 27.51 -0.71
CA PRO A 114 -8.17 26.88 -1.17
C PRO A 114 -6.98 27.37 -0.34
N VAL A 115 -6.23 26.43 0.24
CA VAL A 115 -5.04 26.69 1.05
C VAL A 115 -3.91 25.78 0.63
N ASP A 116 -2.68 26.22 0.91
CA ASP A 116 -1.50 25.39 0.72
C ASP A 116 -1.38 24.35 1.84
N PRO A 117 -0.85 23.16 1.55
CA PRO A 117 -0.59 22.16 2.58
C PRO A 117 0.49 22.65 3.56
N GLN A 118 0.30 22.34 4.83
CA GLN A 118 1.30 22.64 5.85
C GLN A 118 2.55 21.75 5.71
N GLN A 119 2.36 20.54 5.19
CA GLN A 119 3.41 19.56 4.96
C GLN A 119 3.14 18.81 3.65
N THR A 120 4.20 18.51 2.95
CA THR A 120 4.16 17.71 1.72
C THR A 120 5.14 16.55 1.83
N THR A 121 4.69 15.37 1.41
CA THR A 121 5.49 14.15 1.40
C THR A 121 5.37 13.47 0.05
N THR A 122 6.50 13.10 -0.56
CA THR A 122 6.55 12.45 -1.88
C THR A 122 7.23 11.09 -1.77
N PHE A 123 6.57 10.07 -2.27
CA PHE A 123 7.08 8.71 -2.37
C PHE A 123 7.40 8.37 -3.83
N THR A 124 8.59 7.83 -4.07
CA THR A 124 8.93 7.26 -5.38
C THR A 124 8.47 5.81 -5.44
N VAL A 125 7.73 5.46 -6.47
CA VAL A 125 7.20 4.10 -6.69
C VAL A 125 7.82 3.52 -7.94
N ILE A 126 8.44 2.35 -7.80
CA ILE A 126 9.06 1.58 -8.87
C ILE A 126 8.28 0.28 -9.03
N VAL A 127 7.60 0.13 -10.16
CA VAL A 127 6.85 -1.08 -10.51
C VAL A 127 7.68 -1.93 -11.47
N LYS A 128 7.89 -3.18 -11.11
CA LYS A 128 8.71 -4.12 -11.89
C LYS A 128 7.91 -5.35 -12.33
#